data_d04e0793c3d276fa3c4b2a4c5de44ead
#
_entry.id   d04e0793c3d276fa3c4b2a4c5de44ead
#
_cell.length_a   1.000
_cell.length_b   1.000
_cell.length_c   1.000
_cell.angle_alpha   90.00
_cell.angle_beta   90.00
_cell.angle_gamma   90.00
#
_symmetry.space_group_name_H-M   'P 1'
#
loop_
_entity.id
_entity.type
_entity.pdbx_description
1 polymer ?
#
loop_
_entity_poly.entity_id
_entity_poly.type
_entity_poly.pdbx_seq_one_letter_code
_entity_poly.pdbx_strand_id
1 'polypeptide(L)'
;MALWVDKHRPKTLDALDHHKALATNMKRMVASGDFPHMLFYGPSGAGKKTRVMALLRQLHGSSVEKLKVEARSFKFGSSSTTTDLTLVSSAHHVELNPSDAGIRDREVVSELIKEIAQAAPIVTGGGASAAAPPFKVVVLNEVERLSKPAQHALRRTMEKYTSTCRLVLVCNNPCKVIAPIRSRCLCFRIAAPTHEEVASVLQSVAQKEGLKLPSELALRISTSCERNLRRSILTLEACKVQQYPFSETQHVQLPDWQLFINAVADEVMQEQSPKQLLKVRGKLYELLSNCIPPDLIMRYLTVALLKKIPVPLRHQTLHFSAQFESRMQAGSKPIFHLEAFLARFMSIIKQAATGGRR
;
A
#
# COMPACT_ATOMS: atom_id res chain seq x y z
N MET A 1 -20.34 -12.77 -3.20
CA MET A 1 -19.18 -13.67 -2.99
C MET A 1 -18.01 -12.85 -2.44
N ALA A 2 -17.28 -13.36 -1.45
CA ALA A 2 -16.06 -12.71 -0.97
C ALA A 2 -14.90 -13.01 -1.93
N LEU A 3 -14.05 -12.00 -2.19
CA LEU A 3 -12.84 -12.16 -3.00
C LEU A 3 -11.89 -13.19 -2.36
N TRP A 4 -11.15 -13.93 -3.16
CA TRP A 4 -10.19 -14.92 -2.65
C TRP A 4 -9.12 -14.31 -1.76
N VAL A 5 -8.74 -13.07 -2.00
CA VAL A 5 -7.81 -12.29 -1.15
C VAL A 5 -8.29 -12.20 0.29
N ASP A 6 -9.59 -12.02 0.51
CA ASP A 6 -10.16 -11.88 1.85
C ASP A 6 -10.59 -13.23 2.43
N LYS A 7 -11.14 -14.13 1.60
CA LYS A 7 -11.57 -15.47 1.98
C LYS A 7 -10.41 -16.32 2.53
N HIS A 8 -9.24 -16.28 1.87
CA HIS A 8 -8.06 -17.08 2.22
C HIS A 8 -6.99 -16.29 3.00
N ARG A 9 -7.35 -15.12 3.55
CA ARG A 9 -6.41 -14.33 4.35
C ARG A 9 -6.01 -15.10 5.62
N PRO A 10 -4.68 -15.33 5.85
CA PRO A 10 -4.20 -15.98 7.06
C PRO A 10 -4.63 -15.23 8.31
N LYS A 11 -5.24 -15.95 9.27
CA LYS A 11 -5.75 -15.36 10.52
C LYS A 11 -4.79 -15.52 11.69
N THR A 12 -3.88 -16.47 11.63
CA THR A 12 -2.92 -16.77 12.70
C THR A 12 -1.49 -16.58 12.21
N LEU A 13 -0.55 -16.35 13.13
CA LEU A 13 0.87 -16.21 12.80
C LEU A 13 1.45 -17.53 12.25
N ASP A 14 0.88 -18.69 12.60
CA ASP A 14 1.29 -19.99 12.10
C ASP A 14 0.86 -20.25 10.66
N ALA A 15 -0.27 -19.69 10.26
CA ALA A 15 -0.81 -19.82 8.91
C ALA A 15 -0.10 -18.91 7.88
N LEU A 16 0.92 -18.17 8.30
CA LEU A 16 1.71 -17.33 7.39
C LEU A 16 2.74 -18.19 6.64
N ASP A 17 2.63 -18.23 5.32
CA ASP A 17 3.46 -19.07 4.46
C ASP A 17 4.91 -18.55 4.34
N HIS A 18 5.13 -17.24 4.45
CA HIS A 18 6.44 -16.60 4.26
C HIS A 18 6.90 -15.84 5.52
N HIS A 19 8.24 -15.64 5.66
CA HIS A 19 8.89 -15.01 6.82
C HIS A 19 8.55 -15.65 8.17
N LYS A 20 8.64 -16.97 8.27
CA LYS A 20 8.34 -17.75 9.50
C LYS A 20 9.17 -17.33 10.71
N ALA A 21 10.46 -17.00 10.51
CA ALA A 21 11.33 -16.49 11.58
C ALA A 21 10.77 -15.20 12.22
N LEU A 22 10.25 -14.28 11.41
CA LEU A 22 9.64 -13.05 11.89
C LEU A 22 8.35 -13.34 12.68
N ALA A 23 7.54 -14.29 12.23
CA ALA A 23 6.34 -14.74 12.95
C ALA A 23 6.70 -15.36 14.31
N THR A 24 7.76 -16.16 14.39
CA THR A 24 8.28 -16.73 15.64
C THR A 24 8.75 -15.65 16.62
N ASN A 25 9.46 -14.63 16.12
CA ASN A 25 9.89 -13.49 16.96
C ASN A 25 8.68 -12.70 17.50
N MET A 26 7.67 -12.47 16.67
CA MET A 26 6.41 -11.82 17.11
C MET A 26 5.70 -12.64 18.19
N LYS A 27 5.66 -13.96 18.08
CA LYS A 27 5.07 -14.84 19.10
C LYS A 27 5.81 -14.76 20.43
N ARG A 28 7.16 -14.78 20.39
CA ARG A 28 7.99 -14.63 21.62
C ARG A 28 7.71 -13.31 22.30
N MET A 29 7.60 -12.22 21.55
CA MET A 29 7.31 -10.89 22.08
C MET A 29 5.92 -10.83 22.73
N VAL A 30 4.91 -11.44 22.13
CA VAL A 30 3.57 -11.54 22.74
C VAL A 30 3.63 -12.37 24.03
N ALA A 31 4.37 -13.49 24.04
CA ALA A 31 4.51 -14.36 25.19
C ALA A 31 5.27 -13.68 26.36
N SER A 32 6.21 -12.79 26.07
CA SER A 32 6.94 -12.02 27.11
C SER A 32 6.11 -10.90 27.73
N GLY A 33 4.94 -10.58 27.17
CA GLY A 33 4.09 -9.47 27.62
C GLY A 33 4.64 -8.07 27.30
N ASP A 34 5.80 -7.97 26.67
CA ASP A 34 6.39 -6.71 26.23
C ASP A 34 5.89 -6.34 24.84
N PHE A 35 4.96 -5.40 24.80
CA PHE A 35 4.35 -4.92 23.57
C PHE A 35 4.65 -3.43 23.34
N PRO A 36 5.81 -3.10 22.72
CA PRO A 36 6.19 -1.71 22.45
C PRO A 36 5.38 -1.13 21.30
N HIS A 37 5.57 0.17 21.01
CA HIS A 37 5.13 0.73 19.74
C HIS A 37 5.85 0.04 18.59
N MET A 38 5.14 -0.25 17.49
CA MET A 38 5.68 -1.00 16.36
C MET A 38 5.52 -0.24 15.06
N LEU A 39 6.50 -0.42 14.17
CA LEU A 39 6.46 0.09 12.80
C LEU A 39 6.67 -1.06 11.81
N PHE A 40 5.62 -1.42 11.07
CA PHE A 40 5.67 -2.40 9.99
C PHE A 40 5.91 -1.69 8.66
N TYR A 41 7.02 -1.97 8.00
CA TYR A 41 7.36 -1.35 6.73
C TYR A 41 7.77 -2.36 5.66
N GLY A 42 7.51 -2.01 4.40
CA GLY A 42 7.83 -2.85 3.24
C GLY A 42 6.88 -2.58 2.06
N PRO A 43 7.09 -3.21 0.91
CA PRO A 43 6.34 -2.93 -0.29
C PRO A 43 4.84 -3.23 -0.14
N SER A 44 4.04 -2.59 -1.01
CA SER A 44 2.60 -2.84 -1.07
C SER A 44 2.33 -4.30 -1.42
N GLY A 45 1.29 -4.88 -0.83
CA GLY A 45 0.91 -6.27 -1.08
C GLY A 45 1.80 -7.35 -0.45
N ALA A 46 2.80 -7.00 0.36
CA ALA A 46 3.66 -7.95 1.08
C ALA A 46 3.02 -8.58 2.35
N GLY A 47 1.75 -8.29 2.64
CA GLY A 47 1.04 -8.86 3.78
C GLY A 47 1.28 -8.17 5.13
N LYS A 48 1.66 -6.88 5.15
CA LYS A 48 1.85 -6.09 6.40
C LYS A 48 0.62 -6.12 7.30
N LYS A 49 -0.53 -5.67 6.78
CA LYS A 49 -1.80 -5.62 7.53
C LYS A 49 -2.25 -7.01 8.00
N THR A 50 -2.06 -8.05 7.20
CA THR A 50 -2.36 -9.43 7.57
C THR A 50 -1.57 -9.87 8.79
N ARG A 51 -0.27 -9.52 8.86
CA ARG A 51 0.58 -9.81 10.03
C ARG A 51 0.16 -9.05 11.26
N VAL A 52 -0.18 -7.77 11.12
CA VAL A 52 -0.70 -6.95 12.22
C VAL A 52 -1.97 -7.58 12.80
N MET A 53 -2.92 -7.96 11.96
CA MET A 53 -4.18 -8.60 12.40
C MET A 53 -3.92 -9.97 13.05
N ALA A 54 -3.02 -10.78 12.50
CA ALA A 54 -2.63 -12.06 13.10
C ALA A 54 -1.94 -11.87 14.46
N LEU A 55 -1.12 -10.83 14.61
CA LEU A 55 -0.49 -10.45 15.88
C LEU A 55 -1.53 -10.00 16.92
N LEU A 56 -2.48 -9.15 16.54
CA LEU A 56 -3.57 -8.72 17.42
C LEU A 56 -4.45 -9.90 17.85
N ARG A 57 -4.70 -10.83 16.94
CA ARG A 57 -5.42 -12.06 17.28
C ARG A 57 -4.66 -12.94 18.29
N GLN A 58 -3.34 -13.02 18.17
CA GLN A 58 -2.51 -13.72 19.13
C GLN A 58 -2.55 -13.06 20.53
N LEU A 59 -2.70 -11.73 20.58
CA LEU A 59 -2.72 -10.93 21.80
C LEU A 59 -4.08 -10.97 22.51
N HIS A 60 -5.18 -10.80 21.74
CA HIS A 60 -6.54 -10.59 22.27
C HIS A 60 -7.53 -11.69 21.91
N GLY A 61 -7.08 -12.75 21.20
CA GLY A 61 -7.92 -13.84 20.76
C GLY A 61 -8.84 -13.50 19.60
N SER A 62 -9.91 -14.28 19.42
CA SER A 62 -10.86 -14.14 18.30
C SER A 62 -11.75 -12.91 18.36
N SER A 63 -11.83 -12.22 19.52
CA SER A 63 -12.62 -10.99 19.70
C SER A 63 -12.18 -9.84 18.78
N VAL A 64 -10.94 -9.85 18.32
CA VAL A 64 -10.39 -8.89 17.35
C VAL A 64 -11.08 -8.95 15.99
N GLU A 65 -11.68 -10.08 15.61
CA GLU A 65 -12.36 -10.25 14.32
C GLU A 65 -13.75 -9.58 14.28
N LYS A 66 -14.32 -9.24 15.45
CA LYS A 66 -15.60 -8.51 15.53
C LYS A 66 -15.36 -7.02 15.28
N LEU A 67 -15.33 -6.65 14.02
CA LEU A 67 -15.08 -5.28 13.58
C LEU A 67 -16.38 -4.51 13.43
N LYS A 68 -16.41 -3.27 13.91
CA LYS A 68 -17.42 -2.27 13.63
C LYS A 68 -16.80 -1.18 12.76
N VAL A 69 -17.49 -0.82 11.70
CA VAL A 69 -17.11 0.31 10.86
C VAL A 69 -17.98 1.50 11.26
N GLU A 70 -17.36 2.55 11.74
CA GLU A 70 -18.03 3.76 12.18
C GLU A 70 -17.47 4.96 11.39
N ALA A 71 -18.35 5.74 10.80
CA ALA A 71 -17.99 7.06 10.27
C ALA A 71 -18.13 8.07 11.42
N ARG A 72 -17.04 8.70 11.81
CA ARG A 72 -17.05 9.76 12.84
C ARG A 72 -16.70 11.09 12.22
N SER A 73 -17.54 12.09 12.55
CA SER A 73 -17.35 13.47 12.17
C SER A 73 -16.59 14.20 13.27
N PHE A 74 -15.42 14.71 12.95
CA PHE A 74 -14.61 15.51 13.86
C PHE A 74 -14.85 16.99 13.60
N LYS A 75 -15.20 17.73 14.67
CA LYS A 75 -15.31 19.20 14.66
C LYS A 75 -14.04 19.79 15.27
N PHE A 76 -13.36 20.65 14.55
CA PHE A 76 -12.09 21.21 14.99
C PHE A 76 -12.23 22.70 15.31
N GLY A 77 -12.00 23.05 16.58
CA GLY A 77 -11.99 24.42 17.05
C GLY A 77 -13.28 25.18 16.80
N SER A 78 -13.21 26.47 16.51
CA SER A 78 -14.34 27.34 16.20
C SER A 78 -14.81 27.27 14.74
N SER A 79 -14.19 26.44 13.92
CA SER A 79 -14.54 26.28 12.51
C SER A 79 -15.75 25.35 12.36
N SER A 80 -16.73 25.75 11.56
CA SER A 80 -17.95 24.96 11.24
C SER A 80 -17.68 23.76 10.35
N THR A 81 -16.44 23.56 9.89
CA THR A 81 -16.08 22.48 9.00
C THR A 81 -15.85 21.18 9.77
N THR A 82 -16.62 20.17 9.44
CA THR A 82 -16.47 18.78 9.92
C THR A 82 -15.63 17.98 8.93
N THR A 83 -14.82 17.06 9.41
CA THR A 83 -14.12 16.06 8.59
C THR A 83 -14.59 14.68 9.00
N ASP A 84 -15.15 13.94 8.05
CA ASP A 84 -15.63 12.60 8.29
C ASP A 84 -14.50 11.59 8.06
N LEU A 85 -14.28 10.73 9.05
CA LEU A 85 -13.28 9.69 9.00
C LEU A 85 -13.92 8.33 9.25
N THR A 86 -13.54 7.37 8.44
CA THR A 86 -13.95 5.98 8.65
C THR A 86 -13.00 5.31 9.62
N LEU A 87 -13.52 4.93 10.77
CA LEU A 87 -12.82 4.16 11.78
C LEU A 87 -13.29 2.71 11.75
N VAL A 88 -12.35 1.79 11.82
CA VAL A 88 -12.64 0.38 12.03
C VAL A 88 -12.25 0.05 13.46
N SER A 89 -13.26 -0.16 14.32
CA SER A 89 -13.05 -0.39 15.75
C SER A 89 -13.40 -1.81 16.17
N SER A 90 -12.70 -2.32 17.16
CA SER A 90 -13.06 -3.50 17.91
C SER A 90 -12.97 -3.19 19.41
N ALA A 91 -13.33 -4.16 20.28
CA ALA A 91 -13.21 -3.99 21.72
C ALA A 91 -11.76 -3.65 22.18
N HIS A 92 -10.73 -4.11 21.43
CA HIS A 92 -9.33 -4.03 21.84
C HIS A 92 -8.47 -3.15 20.94
N HIS A 93 -8.88 -2.88 19.70
CA HIS A 93 -8.10 -2.05 18.79
C HIS A 93 -8.99 -1.12 17.95
N VAL A 94 -8.36 -0.04 17.49
CA VAL A 94 -8.94 0.90 16.52
C VAL A 94 -7.99 1.03 15.35
N GLU A 95 -8.50 0.88 14.14
CA GLU A 95 -7.76 1.04 12.89
C GLU A 95 -8.26 2.28 12.16
N LEU A 96 -7.33 3.07 11.66
CA LEU A 96 -7.65 4.27 10.88
C LEU A 96 -6.57 4.58 9.84
N ASN A 97 -6.98 5.33 8.82
CA ASN A 97 -6.11 5.94 7.83
C ASN A 97 -6.08 7.46 8.07
N PRO A 98 -5.10 7.97 8.81
CA PRO A 98 -5.11 9.40 9.16
C PRO A 98 -4.88 10.33 7.96
N SER A 99 -4.36 9.80 6.85
CA SER A 99 -4.22 10.54 5.59
C SER A 99 -5.54 10.95 4.94
N ASP A 100 -6.64 10.30 5.29
CA ASP A 100 -7.98 10.61 4.76
C ASP A 100 -8.50 11.96 5.28
N ALA A 101 -7.93 12.46 6.39
CA ALA A 101 -8.20 13.78 6.94
C ALA A 101 -7.59 14.95 6.13
N GLY A 102 -6.71 14.65 5.16
CA GLY A 102 -6.07 15.65 4.31
C GLY A 102 -5.24 16.65 5.10
N ILE A 103 -5.54 17.97 4.96
CA ILE A 103 -4.78 19.06 5.59
C ILE A 103 -4.88 19.06 7.12
N ARG A 104 -5.94 18.47 7.69
CA ARG A 104 -6.23 18.43 9.14
C ARG A 104 -5.74 17.18 9.85
N ASP A 105 -4.88 16.41 9.21
CA ASP A 105 -4.31 15.16 9.73
C ASP A 105 -3.68 15.32 11.12
N ARG A 106 -3.03 16.46 11.41
CA ARG A 106 -2.42 16.79 12.71
C ARG A 106 -3.44 16.84 13.84
N GLU A 107 -4.56 17.50 13.61
CA GLU A 107 -5.62 17.70 14.61
C GLU A 107 -6.30 16.37 14.89
N VAL A 108 -6.68 15.66 13.83
CA VAL A 108 -7.29 14.33 13.90
C VAL A 108 -6.44 13.35 14.69
N VAL A 109 -5.16 13.21 14.33
CA VAL A 109 -4.25 12.29 15.03
C VAL A 109 -4.12 12.64 16.50
N SER A 110 -4.00 13.93 16.83
CA SER A 110 -3.84 14.38 18.21
C SER A 110 -5.09 14.14 19.06
N GLU A 111 -6.26 14.50 18.57
CA GLU A 111 -7.52 14.38 19.33
C GLU A 111 -7.99 12.94 19.43
N LEU A 112 -7.94 12.19 18.33
CA LEU A 112 -8.42 10.81 18.32
C LEU A 112 -7.56 9.90 19.19
N ILE A 113 -6.23 10.04 19.14
CA ILE A 113 -5.36 9.23 20.01
C ILE A 113 -5.56 9.63 21.47
N LYS A 114 -5.77 10.92 21.76
CA LYS A 114 -6.09 11.40 23.11
C LYS A 114 -7.40 10.78 23.61
N GLU A 115 -8.45 10.79 22.82
CA GLU A 115 -9.75 10.19 23.16
C GLU A 115 -9.63 8.68 23.43
N ILE A 116 -8.97 7.95 22.53
CA ILE A 116 -8.75 6.51 22.68
C ILE A 116 -7.93 6.19 23.93
N ALA A 117 -6.88 6.98 24.19
CA ALA A 117 -5.99 6.79 25.33
C ALA A 117 -6.65 7.14 26.68
N GLN A 118 -7.60 8.06 26.69
CA GLN A 118 -8.38 8.45 27.87
C GLN A 118 -9.56 7.49 28.14
N ALA A 119 -10.10 6.86 27.10
CA ALA A 119 -11.12 5.84 27.27
C ALA A 119 -10.50 4.60 27.92
N ALA A 120 -10.74 4.41 29.20
CA ALA A 120 -10.23 3.27 29.96
C ALA A 120 -10.53 1.94 29.24
N PRO A 121 -9.62 0.99 29.21
CA PRO A 121 -9.91 -0.34 28.70
C PRO A 121 -11.02 -0.94 29.58
N ILE A 122 -12.12 -1.37 28.97
CA ILE A 122 -13.18 -2.10 29.66
C ILE A 122 -12.60 -3.46 30.00
N VAL A 123 -12.17 -3.62 31.25
CA VAL A 123 -11.81 -4.92 31.80
C VAL A 123 -13.13 -5.68 31.99
N THR A 124 -13.58 -6.41 31.00
CA THR A 124 -14.68 -7.34 31.15
C THR A 124 -14.20 -8.48 32.05
N GLY A 125 -14.42 -8.30 33.34
CA GLY A 125 -14.22 -9.34 34.34
C GLY A 125 -15.16 -10.51 34.05
N GLY A 126 -14.59 -11.68 33.82
CA GLY A 126 -15.37 -12.91 33.73
C GLY A 126 -14.77 -13.93 32.78
N GLY A 127 -13.83 -14.72 33.24
CA GLY A 127 -13.33 -15.88 32.55
C GLY A 127 -11.81 -16.00 32.66
N ALA A 128 -11.35 -17.07 33.33
CA ALA A 128 -9.95 -17.43 33.52
C ALA A 128 -9.27 -17.76 32.16
N SER A 129 -8.89 -16.75 31.43
CA SER A 129 -7.97 -16.85 30.30
C SER A 129 -7.04 -15.65 30.39
N ALA A 130 -5.74 -15.89 30.35
CA ALA A 130 -4.59 -14.99 30.51
C ALA A 130 -4.92 -13.51 30.36
N ALA A 131 -4.62 -12.71 31.41
CA ALA A 131 -4.96 -11.31 31.57
C ALA A 131 -4.82 -10.53 30.25
N ALA A 132 -5.92 -10.04 29.69
CA ALA A 132 -5.89 -9.16 28.52
C ALA A 132 -4.99 -7.96 28.87
N PRO A 133 -4.09 -7.57 27.97
CA PRO A 133 -3.16 -6.48 28.27
C PRO A 133 -3.91 -5.19 28.58
N PRO A 134 -3.44 -4.40 29.55
CA PRO A 134 -4.14 -3.23 30.09
C PRO A 134 -4.10 -2.01 29.15
N PHE A 135 -3.86 -2.20 27.87
CA PHE A 135 -3.77 -1.12 26.89
C PHE A 135 -4.61 -1.39 25.64
N LYS A 136 -5.04 -0.31 25.00
CA LYS A 136 -5.68 -0.36 23.68
C LYS A 136 -4.64 -0.25 22.57
N VAL A 137 -4.88 -0.93 21.46
CA VAL A 137 -4.00 -0.84 20.30
C VAL A 137 -4.62 0.08 19.24
N VAL A 138 -3.85 1.04 18.75
CA VAL A 138 -4.24 1.90 17.63
C VAL A 138 -3.37 1.54 16.43
N VAL A 139 -4.01 1.11 15.34
CA VAL A 139 -3.36 0.78 14.08
C VAL A 139 -3.50 1.95 13.13
N LEU A 140 -2.38 2.58 12.79
CA LEU A 140 -2.33 3.67 11.81
C LEU A 140 -1.78 3.13 10.49
N ASN A 141 -2.61 3.16 9.45
CA ASN A 141 -2.20 2.78 8.10
C ASN A 141 -1.63 3.99 7.35
N GLU A 142 -0.75 3.72 6.38
CA GLU A 142 -0.18 4.72 5.46
C GLU A 142 0.45 5.94 6.15
N VAL A 143 1.17 5.70 7.24
CA VAL A 143 1.79 6.76 8.07
C VAL A 143 2.76 7.64 7.25
N GLU A 144 3.30 7.13 6.16
CA GLU A 144 4.15 7.88 5.23
C GLU A 144 3.43 9.03 4.51
N ARG A 145 2.09 9.04 4.50
CA ARG A 145 1.28 10.11 3.90
C ARG A 145 0.96 11.24 4.88
N LEU A 146 1.20 11.02 6.17
CA LEU A 146 1.03 12.06 7.17
C LEU A 146 1.94 13.25 6.92
N SER A 147 1.41 14.45 7.13
CA SER A 147 2.20 15.68 7.12
C SER A 147 3.29 15.67 8.21
N LYS A 148 4.39 16.39 8.00
CA LYS A 148 5.45 16.49 9.01
C LYS A 148 4.92 17.02 10.36
N PRO A 149 4.03 18.07 10.40
CA PRO A 149 3.42 18.53 11.65
C PRO A 149 2.59 17.45 12.37
N ALA A 150 1.85 16.61 11.62
CA ALA A 150 1.08 15.50 12.18
C ALA A 150 1.99 14.42 12.77
N GLN A 151 3.09 14.10 12.10
CA GLN A 151 4.09 13.16 12.61
C GLN A 151 4.76 13.69 13.90
N HIS A 152 5.03 14.99 14.00
CA HIS A 152 5.55 15.61 15.24
C HIS A 152 4.52 15.58 16.37
N ALA A 153 3.23 15.75 16.08
CA ALA A 153 2.17 15.61 17.07
C ALA A 153 2.07 14.13 17.55
N LEU A 154 2.14 13.18 16.62
CA LEU A 154 2.14 11.75 16.92
C LEU A 154 3.28 11.37 17.86
N ARG A 155 4.48 11.90 17.66
CA ARG A 155 5.61 11.68 18.57
C ARG A 155 5.27 12.04 20.02
N ARG A 156 4.65 13.21 20.24
CA ARG A 156 4.28 13.67 21.60
C ARG A 156 3.23 12.76 22.24
N THR A 157 2.24 12.33 21.45
CA THR A 157 1.21 11.42 21.93
C THR A 157 1.76 10.03 22.27
N MET A 158 2.72 9.52 21.48
CA MET A 158 3.43 8.28 21.80
C MET A 158 4.10 8.34 23.17
N GLU A 159 4.82 9.41 23.47
CA GLU A 159 5.52 9.58 24.75
C GLU A 159 4.54 9.70 25.93
N LYS A 160 3.46 10.47 25.73
CA LYS A 160 2.51 10.78 26.81
C LYS A 160 1.62 9.60 27.20
N TYR A 161 1.18 8.80 26.22
CA TYR A 161 0.17 7.76 26.44
C TYR A 161 0.72 6.33 26.31
N THR A 162 2.02 6.15 26.54
CA THR A 162 2.66 4.83 26.45
C THR A 162 2.07 3.80 27.42
N SER A 163 1.56 4.20 28.58
CA SER A 163 0.96 3.29 29.56
C SER A 163 -0.41 2.74 29.14
N THR A 164 -1.21 3.54 28.45
CA THR A 164 -2.62 3.24 28.15
C THR A 164 -2.87 2.84 26.70
N CYS A 165 -1.96 3.19 25.80
CA CYS A 165 -2.12 2.99 24.37
C CYS A 165 -0.82 2.47 23.72
N ARG A 166 -0.97 1.52 22.80
CA ARG A 166 0.11 1.06 21.93
C ARG A 166 -0.20 1.36 20.46
N LEU A 167 0.77 1.95 19.78
CA LEU A 167 0.64 2.29 18.38
C LEU A 167 1.29 1.24 17.50
N VAL A 168 0.56 0.78 16.51
CA VAL A 168 1.05 -0.08 15.44
C VAL A 168 0.97 0.70 14.14
N LEU A 169 2.12 1.13 13.65
CA LEU A 169 2.26 1.96 12.47
C LEU A 169 2.53 1.07 11.25
N VAL A 170 1.84 1.32 10.15
CA VAL A 170 2.04 0.60 8.89
C VAL A 170 2.42 1.59 7.81
N CYS A 171 3.55 1.38 7.14
CA CYS A 171 3.99 2.21 6.02
C CYS A 171 4.59 1.39 4.89
N ASN A 172 4.62 1.95 3.69
CA ASN A 172 5.32 1.35 2.55
C ASN A 172 6.77 1.83 2.51
N ASN A 173 7.01 3.12 2.74
CA ASN A 173 8.32 3.72 2.69
C ASN A 173 8.71 4.33 4.04
N PRO A 174 9.69 3.75 4.76
CA PRO A 174 10.12 4.26 6.06
C PRO A 174 10.89 5.59 5.97
N CYS A 175 11.41 5.97 4.78
CA CYS A 175 12.14 7.23 4.61
C CYS A 175 11.24 8.46 4.76
N LYS A 176 9.94 8.33 4.47
CA LYS A 176 8.95 9.39 4.65
C LYS A 176 8.49 9.55 6.11
N VAL A 177 8.82 8.60 6.98
CA VAL A 177 8.54 8.66 8.41
C VAL A 177 9.74 9.30 9.12
N ILE A 178 9.49 10.32 9.95
CA ILE A 178 10.54 11.06 10.66
C ILE A 178 11.35 10.16 11.60
N ALA A 179 12.64 10.44 11.74
CA ALA A 179 13.55 9.67 12.58
C ALA A 179 13.08 9.53 14.04
N PRO A 180 12.51 10.57 14.70
CA PRO A 180 12.02 10.48 16.07
C PRO A 180 10.88 9.46 16.28
N ILE A 181 10.04 9.19 15.28
CA ILE A 181 9.02 8.14 15.37
C ILE A 181 9.70 6.76 15.22
N ARG A 182 10.58 6.63 14.22
CA ARG A 182 11.28 5.35 13.98
C ARG A 182 12.11 4.90 15.18
N SER A 183 12.76 5.82 15.88
CA SER A 183 13.58 5.50 17.07
C SER A 183 12.75 5.05 18.29
N ARG A 184 11.44 5.34 18.33
CA ARG A 184 10.52 4.96 19.41
C ARG A 184 9.69 3.73 19.09
N CYS A 185 9.83 3.18 17.89
CA CYS A 185 9.11 2.00 17.45
C CYS A 185 10.06 0.82 17.26
N LEU A 186 9.60 -0.36 17.60
CA LEU A 186 10.24 -1.59 17.15
C LEU A 186 9.90 -1.78 15.66
N CYS A 187 10.94 -1.75 14.84
CA CYS A 187 10.79 -1.74 13.40
C CYS A 187 10.80 -3.16 12.81
N PHE A 188 9.74 -3.55 12.12
CA PHE A 188 9.61 -4.82 11.41
C PHE A 188 9.63 -4.62 9.90
N ARG A 189 10.71 -5.08 9.25
CA ARG A 189 10.78 -5.09 7.79
C ARG A 189 10.07 -6.31 7.25
N ILE A 190 9.06 -6.08 6.39
CA ILE A 190 8.38 -7.12 5.64
C ILE A 190 8.80 -6.98 4.19
N ALA A 191 9.73 -7.84 3.75
CA ALA A 191 10.20 -7.85 2.38
C ALA A 191 9.12 -8.38 1.42
N ALA A 192 9.26 -8.09 0.12
CA ALA A 192 8.47 -8.77 -0.89
C ALA A 192 8.82 -10.27 -0.88
N PRO A 193 7.84 -11.16 -0.97
CA PRO A 193 8.11 -12.59 -1.08
C PRO A 193 8.88 -12.90 -2.38
N THR A 194 9.54 -14.03 -2.44
CA THR A 194 10.18 -14.50 -3.68
C THR A 194 9.13 -14.96 -4.70
N HIS A 195 9.51 -15.12 -5.96
CA HIS A 195 8.59 -15.63 -6.98
C HIS A 195 8.08 -17.03 -6.65
N GLU A 196 8.92 -17.87 -6.06
CA GLU A 196 8.58 -19.22 -5.63
C GLU A 196 7.62 -19.22 -4.43
N GLU A 197 7.84 -18.35 -3.44
CA GLU A 197 6.92 -18.18 -2.31
C GLU A 197 5.54 -17.69 -2.78
N VAL A 198 5.49 -16.75 -3.73
CA VAL A 198 4.21 -16.31 -4.33
C VAL A 198 3.54 -17.46 -5.06
N ALA A 199 4.27 -18.22 -5.87
CA ALA A 199 3.73 -19.37 -6.60
C ALA A 199 3.17 -20.44 -5.64
N SER A 200 3.88 -20.73 -4.55
CA SER A 200 3.42 -21.65 -3.50
C SER A 200 2.12 -21.17 -2.84
N VAL A 201 2.00 -19.88 -2.53
CA VAL A 201 0.77 -19.30 -1.99
C VAL A 201 -0.39 -19.42 -2.99
N LEU A 202 -0.14 -19.12 -4.28
CA LEU A 202 -1.15 -19.25 -5.33
C LEU A 202 -1.63 -20.70 -5.49
N GLN A 203 -0.72 -21.67 -5.44
CA GLN A 203 -1.05 -23.10 -5.49
C GLN A 203 -1.88 -23.52 -4.26
N SER A 204 -1.51 -23.05 -3.06
CA SER A 204 -2.27 -23.30 -1.82
C SER A 204 -3.70 -22.75 -1.91
N VAL A 205 -3.86 -21.53 -2.44
CA VAL A 205 -5.18 -20.90 -2.64
C VAL A 205 -5.99 -21.67 -3.68
N ALA A 206 -5.38 -22.04 -4.81
CA ALA A 206 -6.03 -22.81 -5.86
C ALA A 206 -6.49 -24.19 -5.34
N GLN A 207 -5.66 -24.88 -4.55
CA GLN A 207 -6.01 -26.17 -3.93
C GLN A 207 -7.20 -26.03 -2.97
N LYS A 208 -7.25 -24.96 -2.16
CA LYS A 208 -8.40 -24.68 -1.27
C LYS A 208 -9.71 -24.41 -2.03
N GLU A 209 -9.62 -23.93 -3.27
CA GLU A 209 -10.76 -23.74 -4.18
C GLU A 209 -11.03 -24.95 -5.08
N GLY A 210 -10.31 -26.09 -4.89
CA GLY A 210 -10.48 -27.30 -5.69
C GLY A 210 -9.97 -27.18 -7.13
N LEU A 211 -9.03 -26.26 -7.39
CA LEU A 211 -8.50 -25.96 -8.72
C LEU A 211 -7.10 -26.54 -8.89
N LYS A 212 -6.77 -27.02 -10.08
CA LYS A 212 -5.42 -27.44 -10.46
C LYS A 212 -4.72 -26.26 -11.14
N LEU A 213 -3.69 -25.68 -10.50
CA LEU A 213 -2.90 -24.59 -11.04
C LEU A 213 -1.53 -25.10 -11.50
N PRO A 214 -1.17 -25.00 -12.81
CA PRO A 214 0.16 -25.29 -13.30
C PRO A 214 1.22 -24.40 -12.66
N SER A 215 2.39 -24.96 -12.34
CA SER A 215 3.50 -24.23 -11.70
C SER A 215 4.04 -23.08 -12.56
N GLU A 216 4.12 -23.30 -13.88
CA GLU A 216 4.57 -22.28 -14.83
C GLU A 216 3.62 -21.08 -14.88
N LEU A 217 2.31 -21.30 -14.89
CA LEU A 217 1.33 -20.23 -14.85
C LEU A 217 1.43 -19.45 -13.53
N ALA A 218 1.63 -20.13 -12.39
CA ALA A 218 1.82 -19.48 -11.09
C ALA A 218 3.05 -18.56 -11.08
N LEU A 219 4.17 -18.99 -11.65
CA LEU A 219 5.40 -18.19 -11.79
C LEU A 219 5.19 -16.99 -12.73
N ARG A 220 4.49 -17.17 -13.85
CA ARG A 220 4.16 -16.08 -14.78
C ARG A 220 3.27 -15.04 -14.14
N ILE A 221 2.25 -15.44 -13.37
CA ILE A 221 1.42 -14.51 -12.58
C ILE A 221 2.29 -13.74 -11.57
N SER A 222 3.18 -14.43 -10.85
CA SER A 222 4.08 -13.78 -9.88
C SER A 222 4.98 -12.74 -10.53
N THR A 223 5.52 -13.04 -11.71
CA THR A 223 6.37 -12.12 -12.48
C THR A 223 5.58 -10.92 -12.99
N SER A 224 4.40 -11.13 -13.56
CA SER A 224 3.51 -10.05 -14.03
C SER A 224 3.06 -9.11 -12.90
N CYS A 225 2.86 -9.65 -11.70
CA CYS A 225 2.42 -8.90 -10.53
C CYS A 225 3.56 -8.30 -9.68
N GLU A 226 4.81 -8.39 -10.13
CA GLU A 226 5.99 -7.83 -9.42
C GLU A 226 6.08 -8.31 -7.95
N ARG A 227 5.78 -9.57 -7.67
CA ARG A 227 5.79 -10.19 -6.34
C ARG A 227 4.79 -9.59 -5.32
N ASN A 228 3.75 -8.94 -5.81
CA ASN A 228 2.68 -8.41 -4.96
C ASN A 228 1.62 -9.50 -4.72
N LEU A 229 1.55 -10.07 -3.51
CA LEU A 229 0.64 -11.17 -3.18
C LEU A 229 -0.83 -10.82 -3.40
N ARG A 230 -1.26 -9.62 -3.00
CA ARG A 230 -2.65 -9.19 -3.19
C ARG A 230 -3.01 -9.20 -4.67
N ARG A 231 -2.17 -8.57 -5.49
CA ARG A 231 -2.38 -8.50 -6.94
C ARG A 231 -2.33 -9.89 -7.58
N SER A 232 -1.39 -10.75 -7.14
CA SER A 232 -1.24 -12.10 -7.68
C SER A 232 -2.48 -12.97 -7.42
N ILE A 233 -3.09 -12.90 -6.23
CA ILE A 233 -4.30 -13.65 -5.91
C ILE A 233 -5.50 -13.12 -6.71
N LEU A 234 -5.65 -11.79 -6.84
CA LEU A 234 -6.70 -11.19 -7.66
C LEU A 234 -6.54 -11.55 -9.13
N THR A 235 -5.32 -11.56 -9.66
CA THR A 235 -5.04 -11.98 -11.03
C THR A 235 -5.34 -13.46 -11.25
N LEU A 236 -5.05 -14.32 -10.27
CA LEU A 236 -5.41 -15.73 -10.33
C LEU A 236 -6.95 -15.92 -10.40
N GLU A 237 -7.68 -15.16 -9.58
CA GLU A 237 -9.16 -15.17 -9.59
C GLU A 237 -9.70 -14.69 -10.96
N ALA A 238 -9.13 -13.63 -11.53
CA ALA A 238 -9.47 -13.15 -12.86
C ALA A 238 -9.15 -14.19 -13.97
N CYS A 239 -8.01 -14.87 -13.90
CA CYS A 239 -7.65 -15.93 -14.84
C CYS A 239 -8.64 -17.11 -14.80
N LYS A 240 -9.17 -17.45 -13.60
CA LYS A 240 -10.22 -18.47 -13.49
C LYS A 240 -11.50 -18.07 -14.20
N VAL A 241 -11.90 -16.79 -14.06
CA VAL A 241 -13.13 -16.29 -14.70
C VAL A 241 -13.01 -16.28 -16.21
N GLN A 242 -11.80 -16.01 -16.72
CA GLN A 242 -11.56 -15.96 -18.17
C GLN A 242 -11.54 -17.35 -18.81
N GLN A 243 -10.81 -18.28 -18.21
CA GLN A 243 -10.63 -19.62 -18.77
C GLN A 243 -10.36 -20.63 -17.67
N TYR A 244 -11.19 -21.68 -17.64
CA TYR A 244 -10.97 -22.88 -16.84
C TYR A 244 -11.32 -24.10 -17.70
N PRO A 245 -10.51 -25.18 -17.72
CA PRO A 245 -9.28 -25.43 -16.96
C PRO A 245 -8.11 -24.54 -17.38
N PHE A 246 -7.19 -24.30 -16.42
CA PHE A 246 -5.99 -23.51 -16.68
C PHE A 246 -5.06 -24.20 -17.68
N SER A 247 -4.51 -23.43 -18.63
CA SER A 247 -3.44 -23.88 -19.50
C SER A 247 -2.12 -23.22 -19.09
N GLU A 248 -0.98 -23.89 -19.35
CA GLU A 248 0.34 -23.35 -19.07
C GLU A 248 0.63 -22.06 -19.86
N THR A 249 0.08 -21.97 -21.08
CA THR A 249 0.28 -20.84 -22.00
C THR A 249 -0.77 -19.74 -21.85
N GLN A 250 -1.73 -19.87 -20.91
CA GLN A 250 -2.79 -18.89 -20.70
C GLN A 250 -2.25 -17.47 -20.53
N HIS A 251 -2.82 -16.51 -21.24
CA HIS A 251 -2.44 -15.12 -21.14
C HIS A 251 -2.84 -14.53 -19.80
N VAL A 252 -1.86 -13.90 -19.09
CA VAL A 252 -2.12 -13.18 -17.84
C VAL A 252 -2.58 -11.77 -18.18
N GLN A 253 -3.84 -11.46 -17.88
CA GLN A 253 -4.40 -10.16 -18.16
C GLN A 253 -3.78 -9.07 -17.28
N LEU A 254 -3.34 -7.99 -17.92
CA LEU A 254 -2.92 -6.78 -17.23
C LEU A 254 -4.16 -5.97 -16.82
N PRO A 255 -4.10 -5.21 -15.74
CA PRO A 255 -5.16 -4.27 -15.37
C PRO A 255 -5.39 -3.23 -16.48
N ASP A 256 -6.65 -2.80 -16.66
CA ASP A 256 -7.05 -1.89 -17.74
C ASP A 256 -6.27 -0.57 -17.73
N TRP A 257 -5.97 -0.04 -16.55
CA TRP A 257 -5.18 1.18 -16.46
C TRP A 257 -3.73 1.01 -16.99
N GLN A 258 -3.14 -0.19 -16.89
CA GLN A 258 -1.81 -0.48 -17.47
C GLN A 258 -1.89 -0.60 -19.00
N LEU A 259 -2.94 -1.22 -19.50
CA LEU A 259 -3.20 -1.27 -20.96
C LEU A 259 -3.39 0.12 -21.51
N PHE A 260 -4.12 0.97 -20.79
CA PHE A 260 -4.34 2.36 -21.15
C PHE A 260 -3.04 3.18 -21.17
N ILE A 261 -2.16 3.01 -20.16
CA ILE A 261 -0.83 3.66 -20.16
C ILE A 261 0.03 3.19 -21.33
N ASN A 262 -0.02 1.89 -21.67
CA ASN A 262 0.70 1.37 -22.84
C ASN A 262 0.18 1.98 -24.14
N ALA A 263 -1.14 2.14 -24.29
CA ALA A 263 -1.74 2.82 -25.43
C ALA A 263 -1.33 4.31 -25.52
N VAL A 264 -1.27 5.01 -24.38
CA VAL A 264 -0.74 6.38 -24.34
C VAL A 264 0.72 6.43 -24.79
N ALA A 265 1.54 5.47 -24.35
CA ALA A 265 2.95 5.38 -24.78
C ALA A 265 3.07 5.10 -26.28
N ASP A 266 2.16 4.30 -26.89
CA ASP A 266 2.13 4.04 -28.32
C ASP A 266 1.81 5.31 -29.12
N GLU A 267 0.81 6.06 -28.70
CA GLU A 267 0.42 7.32 -29.34
C GLU A 267 1.54 8.38 -29.29
N VAL A 268 2.23 8.49 -28.16
CA VAL A 268 3.37 9.41 -28.01
C VAL A 268 4.52 9.03 -28.94
N MET A 269 4.73 7.72 -29.19
CA MET A 269 5.75 7.26 -30.12
C MET A 269 5.37 7.49 -31.58
N GLN A 270 4.09 7.45 -31.94
CA GLN A 270 3.62 7.63 -33.32
C GLN A 270 3.74 9.08 -33.79
N GLU A 271 3.34 10.04 -32.95
CA GLU A 271 3.33 11.45 -33.33
C GLU A 271 3.86 12.34 -32.20
N GLN A 272 4.87 13.17 -32.50
CA GLN A 272 5.46 14.16 -31.59
C GLN A 272 5.05 15.58 -32.01
N SER A 273 3.78 15.94 -31.76
CA SER A 273 3.23 17.25 -32.04
C SER A 273 2.56 17.87 -30.80
N PRO A 274 2.43 19.22 -30.75
CA PRO A 274 1.69 19.88 -29.67
C PRO A 274 0.21 19.41 -29.61
N LYS A 275 -0.37 19.11 -30.77
CA LYS A 275 -1.75 18.61 -30.89
C LYS A 275 -1.89 17.24 -30.22
N GLN A 276 -0.92 16.35 -30.44
CA GLN A 276 -0.90 15.02 -29.79
C GLN A 276 -0.67 15.14 -28.29
N LEU A 277 0.20 16.05 -27.84
CA LEU A 277 0.40 16.32 -26.41
C LEU A 277 -0.90 16.72 -25.73
N LEU A 278 -1.73 17.52 -26.37
CA LEU A 278 -3.02 17.96 -25.83
C LEU A 278 -4.03 16.80 -25.70
N LYS A 279 -4.04 15.87 -26.67
CA LYS A 279 -4.84 14.64 -26.56
C LYS A 279 -4.38 13.75 -25.42
N VAL A 280 -3.05 13.56 -25.30
CA VAL A 280 -2.47 12.74 -24.24
C VAL A 280 -2.73 13.36 -22.86
N ARG A 281 -2.71 14.69 -22.74
CA ARG A 281 -3.12 15.39 -21.53
C ARG A 281 -4.53 15.01 -21.07
N GLY A 282 -5.49 14.93 -22.01
CA GLY A 282 -6.85 14.46 -21.71
C GLY A 282 -6.86 13.05 -21.12
N LYS A 283 -6.08 12.14 -21.68
CA LYS A 283 -5.93 10.76 -21.17
C LYS A 283 -5.26 10.69 -19.80
N LEU A 284 -4.27 11.55 -19.55
CA LEU A 284 -3.67 11.65 -18.22
C LEU A 284 -4.66 12.17 -17.16
N TYR A 285 -5.55 13.11 -17.53
CA TYR A 285 -6.64 13.52 -16.64
C TYR A 285 -7.62 12.40 -16.36
N GLU A 286 -7.92 11.56 -17.32
CA GLU A 286 -8.77 10.38 -17.14
C GLU A 286 -8.15 9.39 -16.15
N LEU A 287 -6.85 9.11 -16.24
CA LEU A 287 -6.15 8.28 -15.26
C LEU A 287 -6.18 8.88 -13.85
N LEU A 288 -5.95 10.18 -13.72
CA LEU A 288 -5.95 10.88 -12.43
C LEU A 288 -7.36 10.95 -11.82
N SER A 289 -8.42 11.15 -12.63
CA SER A 289 -9.81 11.16 -12.17
C SER A 289 -10.28 9.77 -11.72
N ASN A 290 -9.72 8.70 -12.29
CA ASN A 290 -9.89 7.33 -11.81
C ASN A 290 -9.01 6.99 -10.60
N CYS A 291 -8.47 7.99 -9.90
CA CYS A 291 -7.68 7.84 -8.67
C CYS A 291 -6.42 6.99 -8.83
N ILE A 292 -5.84 6.85 -10.02
CA ILE A 292 -4.55 6.19 -10.21
C ILE A 292 -3.44 7.11 -9.68
N PRO A 293 -2.61 6.65 -8.72
CA PRO A 293 -1.53 7.46 -8.16
C PRO A 293 -0.56 7.97 -9.23
N PRO A 294 -0.20 9.26 -9.23
CA PRO A 294 0.63 9.86 -10.27
C PRO A 294 2.05 9.30 -10.34
N ASP A 295 2.60 8.84 -9.21
CA ASP A 295 3.88 8.14 -9.15
C ASP A 295 3.85 6.79 -9.89
N LEU A 296 2.74 6.06 -9.78
CA LEU A 296 2.54 4.83 -10.56
C LEU A 296 2.40 5.15 -12.05
N ILE A 297 1.65 6.19 -12.42
CA ILE A 297 1.50 6.62 -13.82
C ILE A 297 2.89 6.94 -14.41
N MET A 298 3.69 7.77 -13.73
CA MET A 298 5.04 8.15 -14.18
C MET A 298 5.93 6.91 -14.36
N ARG A 299 5.94 6.00 -13.38
CA ARG A 299 6.76 4.79 -13.41
C ARG A 299 6.39 3.87 -14.58
N TYR A 300 5.10 3.53 -14.71
CA TYR A 300 4.67 2.60 -15.77
C TYR A 300 4.78 3.21 -17.15
N LEU A 301 4.50 4.51 -17.30
CA LEU A 301 4.69 5.25 -18.54
C LEU A 301 6.18 5.26 -18.96
N THR A 302 7.08 5.55 -18.02
CA THR A 302 8.53 5.50 -18.27
C THR A 302 8.97 4.11 -18.72
N VAL A 303 8.53 3.04 -18.03
CA VAL A 303 8.88 1.66 -18.40
C VAL A 303 8.33 1.29 -19.78
N ALA A 304 7.10 1.72 -20.11
CA ALA A 304 6.50 1.47 -21.41
C ALA A 304 7.28 2.18 -22.54
N LEU A 305 7.69 3.43 -22.32
CA LEU A 305 8.47 4.21 -23.28
C LEU A 305 9.87 3.62 -23.47
N LEU A 306 10.56 3.22 -22.37
CA LEU A 306 11.92 2.64 -22.42
C LEU A 306 12.01 1.35 -23.24
N LYS A 307 10.92 0.56 -23.30
CA LYS A 307 10.85 -0.65 -24.13
C LYS A 307 10.86 -0.34 -25.63
N LYS A 308 10.41 0.86 -26.03
CA LYS A 308 10.17 1.26 -27.42
C LYS A 308 11.28 2.15 -28.01
N ILE A 309 12.16 2.70 -27.17
CA ILE A 309 13.21 3.61 -27.59
C ILE A 309 14.59 2.92 -27.71
N PRO A 310 15.48 3.42 -28.61
CA PRO A 310 16.85 2.96 -28.74
C PRO A 310 17.65 3.16 -27.46
N VAL A 311 18.66 2.31 -27.23
CA VAL A 311 19.51 2.30 -26.03
C VAL A 311 20.15 3.67 -25.71
N PRO A 312 20.69 4.44 -26.67
CA PRO A 312 21.34 5.73 -26.38
C PRO A 312 20.41 6.76 -25.74
N LEU A 313 19.10 6.73 -26.06
CA LEU A 313 18.13 7.70 -25.56
C LEU A 313 17.56 7.33 -24.17
N ARG A 314 17.79 6.10 -23.71
CA ARG A 314 17.26 5.61 -22.43
C ARG A 314 17.78 6.40 -21.24
N HIS A 315 19.07 6.74 -21.23
CA HIS A 315 19.68 7.51 -20.14
C HIS A 315 19.04 8.89 -19.97
N GLN A 316 18.84 9.61 -21.08
CA GLN A 316 18.20 10.93 -21.05
C GLN A 316 16.74 10.82 -20.57
N THR A 317 16.01 9.83 -21.08
CA THR A 317 14.60 9.60 -20.68
C THR A 317 14.50 9.29 -19.18
N LEU A 318 15.35 8.42 -18.64
CA LEU A 318 15.41 8.11 -17.22
C LEU A 318 15.76 9.33 -16.36
N HIS A 319 16.74 10.12 -16.80
CA HIS A 319 17.14 11.34 -16.10
C HIS A 319 15.96 12.31 -15.95
N PHE A 320 15.24 12.59 -17.04
CA PHE A 320 14.10 13.48 -17.00
C PHE A 320 12.91 12.88 -16.24
N SER A 321 12.66 11.57 -16.34
CA SER A 321 11.65 10.90 -15.53
C SER A 321 11.91 11.10 -14.04
N ALA A 322 13.14 10.85 -13.57
CA ALA A 322 13.52 11.04 -12.18
C ALA A 322 13.43 12.51 -11.74
N GLN A 323 13.81 13.47 -12.60
CA GLN A 323 13.72 14.89 -12.33
C GLN A 323 12.27 15.35 -12.15
N PHE A 324 11.37 14.93 -13.05
CA PHE A 324 9.95 15.30 -12.96
C PHE A 324 9.22 14.59 -11.83
N GLU A 325 9.58 13.33 -11.52
CA GLU A 325 9.08 12.62 -10.35
C GLU A 325 9.46 13.33 -9.04
N SER A 326 10.72 13.75 -8.90
CA SER A 326 11.16 14.53 -7.74
C SER A 326 10.40 15.84 -7.59
N ARG A 327 10.17 16.57 -8.69
CA ARG A 327 9.36 17.79 -8.70
C ARG A 327 7.89 17.54 -8.36
N MET A 328 7.34 16.43 -8.86
CA MET A 328 5.97 16.01 -8.58
C MET A 328 5.75 15.68 -7.09
N GLN A 329 6.75 15.10 -6.42
CA GLN A 329 6.70 14.85 -4.97
C GLN A 329 6.75 16.12 -4.12
N ALA A 330 7.38 17.19 -4.64
CA ALA A 330 7.45 18.51 -3.96
C ALA A 330 6.25 19.41 -4.30
N GLY A 331 5.63 19.21 -5.47
CA GLY A 331 4.53 20.02 -5.98
C GLY A 331 3.15 19.53 -5.57
N SER A 332 2.12 20.36 -5.84
CA SER A 332 0.72 20.05 -5.50
C SER A 332 -0.12 19.52 -6.65
N LYS A 333 0.28 19.78 -7.90
CA LYS A 333 -0.50 19.41 -9.11
C LYS A 333 0.29 18.50 -10.02
N PRO A 334 0.09 17.16 -9.92
CA PRO A 334 0.89 16.16 -10.63
C PRO A 334 0.77 16.23 -12.15
N ILE A 335 -0.36 16.69 -12.69
CA ILE A 335 -0.60 16.74 -14.13
C ILE A 335 0.46 17.58 -14.88
N PHE A 336 0.89 18.70 -14.33
CA PHE A 336 1.89 19.55 -14.97
C PHE A 336 3.25 18.86 -15.12
N HIS A 337 3.63 18.04 -14.14
CA HIS A 337 4.89 17.31 -14.18
C HIS A 337 4.85 16.14 -15.14
N LEU A 338 3.70 15.43 -15.20
CA LEU A 338 3.47 14.35 -16.18
C LEU A 338 3.50 14.89 -17.61
N GLU A 339 2.81 15.98 -17.88
CA GLU A 339 2.77 16.63 -19.19
C GLU A 339 4.15 17.16 -19.59
N ALA A 340 4.86 17.82 -18.68
CA ALA A 340 6.21 18.33 -18.93
C ALA A 340 7.22 17.20 -19.21
N PHE A 341 7.10 16.08 -18.54
CA PHE A 341 7.89 14.89 -18.85
C PHE A 341 7.62 14.41 -20.29
N LEU A 342 6.37 14.28 -20.70
CA LEU A 342 6.03 13.85 -22.04
C LEU A 342 6.45 14.83 -23.12
N ALA A 343 6.28 16.14 -22.88
CA ALA A 343 6.77 17.18 -23.80
C ALA A 343 8.29 17.08 -23.99
N ARG A 344 9.04 16.88 -22.90
CA ARG A 344 10.49 16.69 -22.97
C ARG A 344 10.87 15.41 -23.69
N PHE A 345 10.17 14.32 -23.42
CA PHE A 345 10.36 13.04 -24.09
C PHE A 345 10.13 13.16 -25.62
N MET A 346 9.03 13.79 -26.05
CA MET A 346 8.76 14.04 -27.47
C MET A 346 9.85 14.89 -28.12
N SER A 347 10.40 15.89 -27.40
CA SER A 347 11.53 16.71 -27.87
C SER A 347 12.79 15.86 -28.09
N ILE A 348 13.11 14.95 -27.16
CA ILE A 348 14.27 14.05 -27.27
C ILE A 348 14.16 13.15 -28.52
N ILE A 349 13.01 12.54 -28.73
CA ILE A 349 12.77 11.69 -29.90
C ILE A 349 12.90 12.48 -31.19
N LYS A 350 12.28 13.66 -31.26
CA LYS A 350 12.34 14.51 -32.44
C LYS A 350 13.75 14.98 -32.75
N GLN A 351 14.55 15.34 -31.74
CA GLN A 351 15.95 15.71 -31.90
C GLN A 351 16.80 14.53 -32.42
N ALA A 352 16.56 13.33 -31.91
CA ALA A 352 17.25 12.13 -32.39
C ALA A 352 16.89 11.79 -33.84
N ALA A 353 15.63 11.96 -34.23
CA ALA A 353 15.17 11.77 -35.61
C ALA A 353 15.74 12.80 -36.59
N THR A 354 15.93 14.04 -36.15
CA THR A 354 16.50 15.13 -36.99
C THR A 354 18.02 15.16 -36.97
N GLY A 355 18.67 14.78 -35.85
CA GLY A 355 20.14 14.75 -35.70
C GLY A 355 20.82 13.60 -36.47
N GLY A 356 20.08 12.55 -36.83
CA GLY A 356 20.59 11.47 -37.71
C GLY A 356 20.66 11.82 -39.22
N ARG A 357 20.28 13.06 -39.55
CA ARG A 357 20.35 13.58 -40.94
C ARG A 357 21.52 14.58 -41.20
N ARG A 358 22.51 14.63 -40.29
CA ARG A 358 23.73 15.39 -40.51
C ARG A 358 24.94 14.45 -40.68
#